data_4171c54b925894f91047b0c931b52bd0
#
_entry.id   4171c54b925894f91047b0c931b52bd0
#
_cell.length_a   1.000
_cell.length_b   1.000
_cell.length_c   1.000
_cell.angle_alpha   90.00
_cell.angle_beta   90.00
_cell.angle_gamma   90.00
#
_symmetry.space_group_name_H-M   'P 1'
#
loop_
_entity.id
_entity.type
_entity.pdbx_description
1 polymer ?
#
loop_
_entity_poly.entity_id
_entity_poly.type
_entity_poly.pdbx_seq_one_letter_code
_entity_poly.pdbx_strand_id
1 'polypeptide(L)'
;MCCFVNLEYLKSFYMTVKHNNISKAAEILHLTQPGLSGQLKSLENELGVTLLIRSNKGVELTEEGKVVFDYADTLLSIQGNIKRDLVNLHQDRPKLLIGACKSVGEYALPCSIYTFKQHHKEVDIHMEVLNSTDVVEKLMDHTINIGIVQFRPKNDDILTKPIVSDELLLVGRSDSDNETSIKRISMGELKLIPLILREHNSGTFYVIEKALKSKGLHIEDLNVIYDLNSPEAIKSSILSGKGFSFLPRMAVEQELKKGNLQIVQIDDLKVCFKYYIISRKNYEYTEYEQMFIDFIISSKRGFC
;
A
#
# COMPACT_ATOMS: atom_id res chain seq x y z
N MET A 1 31.27 17.45 -15.41
CA MET A 1 31.18 16.22 -16.26
C MET A 1 29.75 15.71 -16.11
N CYS A 2 28.90 15.86 -17.13
CA CYS A 2 27.52 15.31 -17.03
C CYS A 2 27.62 13.79 -17.10
N CYS A 3 27.41 13.11 -15.98
CA CYS A 3 27.22 11.66 -15.96
C CYS A 3 25.84 11.37 -16.55
N PHE A 4 25.78 10.92 -17.79
CA PHE A 4 24.55 10.37 -18.38
C PHE A 4 24.48 8.90 -17.96
N VAL A 5 23.49 8.54 -17.14
CA VAL A 5 23.19 7.14 -16.83
C VAL A 5 22.44 6.52 -18.00
N ASN A 6 22.99 5.47 -18.60
CA ASN A 6 22.34 4.76 -19.69
C ASN A 6 21.17 3.90 -19.15
N LEU A 7 19.94 4.19 -19.59
CA LEU A 7 18.73 3.47 -19.14
C LEU A 7 18.74 1.98 -19.47
N GLU A 8 19.39 1.55 -20.57
CA GLU A 8 19.49 0.13 -20.90
C GLU A 8 20.46 -0.60 -19.92
N TYR A 9 21.53 0.07 -19.50
CA TYR A 9 22.44 -0.50 -18.48
C TYR A 9 21.78 -0.55 -17.12
N LEU A 10 21.00 0.49 -16.78
CA LEU A 10 20.22 0.53 -15.55
C LEU A 10 19.15 -0.60 -15.52
N LYS A 11 18.49 -0.86 -16.66
CA LYS A 11 17.54 -1.97 -16.82
C LYS A 11 18.22 -3.32 -16.64
N SER A 12 19.43 -3.48 -17.20
CA SER A 12 20.23 -4.69 -17.06
C SER A 12 20.62 -4.95 -15.61
N PHE A 13 20.98 -3.90 -14.88
CA PHE A 13 21.26 -3.96 -13.45
C PHE A 13 20.00 -4.36 -12.66
N TYR A 14 18.88 -3.64 -12.85
CA TYR A 14 17.61 -3.91 -12.17
C TYR A 14 17.14 -5.37 -12.37
N MET A 15 17.14 -5.86 -13.61
CA MET A 15 16.74 -7.23 -13.92
C MET A 15 17.67 -8.27 -13.32
N THR A 16 18.98 -7.98 -13.24
CA THR A 16 19.96 -8.87 -12.62
C THR A 16 19.70 -9.03 -11.13
N VAL A 17 19.43 -7.95 -10.42
CA VAL A 17 19.09 -7.96 -8.99
C VAL A 17 17.77 -8.68 -8.75
N LYS A 18 16.73 -8.31 -9.51
CA LYS A 18 15.38 -8.87 -9.37
C LYS A 18 15.33 -10.39 -9.53
N HIS A 19 16.17 -10.95 -10.41
CA HIS A 19 16.23 -12.39 -10.64
C HIS A 19 17.35 -13.08 -9.87
N ASN A 20 18.17 -12.33 -9.15
CA ASN A 20 19.37 -12.81 -8.43
C ASN A 20 20.28 -13.71 -9.31
N ASN A 21 20.28 -13.50 -10.62
CA ASN A 21 20.98 -14.37 -11.56
C ASN A 21 21.27 -13.65 -12.89
N ILE A 22 22.57 -13.54 -13.25
CA ILE A 22 23.01 -12.86 -14.48
C ILE A 22 22.55 -13.60 -15.73
N SER A 23 22.64 -14.94 -15.76
CA SER A 23 22.27 -15.73 -16.95
C SER A 23 20.76 -15.63 -17.23
N LYS A 24 19.93 -15.73 -16.18
CA LYS A 24 18.49 -15.59 -16.30
C LYS A 24 18.07 -14.19 -16.72
N ALA A 25 18.72 -13.16 -16.18
CA ALA A 25 18.48 -11.78 -16.60
C ALA A 25 18.86 -11.54 -18.06
N ALA A 26 19.99 -12.11 -18.52
CA ALA A 26 20.42 -12.04 -19.91
C ALA A 26 19.41 -12.70 -20.86
N GLU A 27 18.89 -13.86 -20.51
CA GLU A 27 17.85 -14.56 -21.29
C GLU A 27 16.58 -13.69 -21.43
N ILE A 28 16.08 -13.12 -20.31
CA ILE A 28 14.88 -12.26 -20.31
C ILE A 28 15.09 -10.99 -21.15
N LEU A 29 16.31 -10.45 -21.13
CA LEU A 29 16.65 -9.24 -21.89
C LEU A 29 17.09 -9.53 -23.33
N HIS A 30 17.08 -10.80 -23.76
CA HIS A 30 17.55 -11.26 -25.06
C HIS A 30 19.01 -10.85 -25.34
N LEU A 31 19.84 -10.88 -24.29
CA LEU A 31 21.26 -10.59 -24.35
C LEU A 31 22.09 -11.86 -24.12
N THR A 32 23.34 -11.83 -24.56
CA THR A 32 24.31 -12.83 -24.12
C THR A 32 24.79 -12.53 -22.71
N GLN A 33 25.15 -13.54 -21.91
CA GLN A 33 25.69 -13.32 -20.57
C GLN A 33 26.94 -12.41 -20.54
N PRO A 34 27.93 -12.54 -21.47
CA PRO A 34 29.03 -11.59 -21.56
C PRO A 34 28.55 -10.15 -21.88
N GLY A 35 27.54 -10.01 -22.76
CA GLY A 35 26.95 -8.70 -23.09
C GLY A 35 26.33 -8.04 -21.91
N LEU A 36 25.49 -8.78 -21.15
CA LEU A 36 24.90 -8.26 -19.91
C LEU A 36 25.97 -7.89 -18.88
N SER A 37 26.98 -8.75 -18.68
CA SER A 37 28.11 -8.46 -17.77
C SER A 37 28.87 -7.21 -18.18
N GLY A 38 29.03 -6.96 -19.48
CA GLY A 38 29.62 -5.74 -20.02
C GLY A 38 28.78 -4.50 -19.69
N GLN A 39 27.46 -4.56 -19.86
CA GLN A 39 26.55 -3.46 -19.50
C GLN A 39 26.59 -3.13 -18.00
N LEU A 40 26.59 -4.15 -17.13
CA LEU A 40 26.73 -3.95 -15.68
C LEU A 40 28.05 -3.25 -15.34
N LYS A 41 29.15 -3.68 -15.92
CA LYS A 41 30.46 -3.06 -15.70
C LYS A 41 30.50 -1.63 -16.24
N SER A 42 29.87 -1.36 -17.37
CA SER A 42 29.78 0.00 -17.93
C SER A 42 28.99 0.92 -17.00
N LEU A 43 27.86 0.45 -16.43
CA LEU A 43 27.10 1.22 -15.45
C LEU A 43 27.92 1.55 -14.18
N GLU A 44 28.64 0.56 -13.64
CA GLU A 44 29.53 0.75 -12.50
C GLU A 44 30.64 1.77 -12.81
N ASN A 45 31.20 1.71 -14.00
CA ASN A 45 32.23 2.67 -14.46
C ASN A 45 31.64 4.08 -14.64
N GLU A 46 30.43 4.23 -15.22
CA GLU A 46 29.74 5.50 -15.38
C GLU A 46 29.43 6.17 -14.04
N LEU A 47 29.05 5.37 -13.05
CA LEU A 47 28.72 5.85 -11.70
C LEU A 47 29.95 5.97 -10.79
N GLY A 48 31.08 5.33 -11.16
CA GLY A 48 32.31 5.35 -10.37
C GLY A 48 32.26 4.50 -9.09
N VAL A 49 31.28 3.59 -8.98
CA VAL A 49 31.06 2.74 -7.79
C VAL A 49 30.75 1.30 -8.20
N THR A 50 31.02 0.35 -7.31
CA THR A 50 30.60 -1.04 -7.47
C THR A 50 29.19 -1.20 -6.94
N LEU A 51 28.30 -1.78 -7.74
CA LEU A 51 26.89 -1.96 -7.40
C LEU A 51 26.56 -3.38 -6.95
N LEU A 52 27.30 -4.38 -7.47
CA LEU A 52 27.03 -5.80 -7.27
C LEU A 52 28.24 -6.54 -6.72
N ILE A 53 28.01 -7.37 -5.72
CA ILE A 53 28.92 -8.41 -5.25
C ILE A 53 28.50 -9.73 -5.88
N ARG A 54 29.38 -10.34 -6.67
CA ARG A 54 29.10 -11.61 -7.35
C ARG A 54 29.61 -12.75 -6.49
N SER A 55 28.77 -13.75 -6.27
CA SER A 55 29.12 -14.97 -5.54
C SER A 55 28.57 -16.22 -6.24
N ASN A 56 29.02 -17.40 -5.81
CA ASN A 56 28.45 -18.67 -6.30
C ASN A 56 26.98 -18.88 -5.95
N LYS A 57 26.43 -18.04 -5.07
CA LYS A 57 25.01 -18.06 -4.66
C LYS A 57 24.14 -17.06 -5.41
N GLY A 58 24.73 -16.27 -6.31
CA GLY A 58 24.03 -15.23 -7.08
C GLY A 58 24.70 -13.86 -6.97
N VAL A 59 23.91 -12.80 -7.00
CA VAL A 59 24.37 -11.41 -6.90
C VAL A 59 23.76 -10.73 -5.66
N GLU A 60 24.60 -10.01 -4.94
CA GLU A 60 24.19 -9.21 -3.78
C GLU A 60 24.45 -7.73 -4.06
N LEU A 61 23.59 -6.85 -3.51
CA LEU A 61 23.77 -5.41 -3.64
C LEU A 61 24.81 -4.88 -2.65
N THR A 62 25.67 -3.97 -3.11
CA THR A 62 26.42 -3.08 -2.21
C THR A 62 25.48 -2.03 -1.59
N GLU A 63 25.95 -1.20 -0.66
CA GLU A 63 25.15 -0.09 -0.14
C GLU A 63 24.83 0.93 -1.24
N GLU A 64 25.80 1.22 -2.12
CA GLU A 64 25.62 2.05 -3.31
C GLU A 64 24.65 1.38 -4.29
N GLY A 65 24.73 0.05 -4.43
CA GLY A 65 23.83 -0.75 -5.26
C GLY A 65 22.38 -0.66 -4.80
N LYS A 66 22.11 -0.63 -3.50
CA LYS A 66 20.74 -0.45 -2.95
C LYS A 66 20.16 0.90 -3.36
N VAL A 67 20.94 1.97 -3.21
CA VAL A 67 20.52 3.32 -3.60
C VAL A 67 20.18 3.37 -5.10
N VAL A 68 21.07 2.81 -5.94
CA VAL A 68 20.86 2.81 -7.39
C VAL A 68 19.67 1.91 -7.78
N PHE A 69 19.41 0.82 -7.05
CA PHE A 69 18.31 -0.09 -7.31
C PHE A 69 16.96 0.59 -7.11
N ASP A 70 16.79 1.37 -6.03
CA ASP A 70 15.57 2.12 -5.73
C ASP A 70 15.28 3.18 -6.80
N TYR A 71 16.32 3.92 -7.24
CA TYR A 71 16.17 4.87 -8.35
C TYR A 71 15.94 4.17 -9.69
N ALA A 72 16.53 3.00 -9.92
CA ALA A 72 16.33 2.24 -11.15
C ALA A 72 14.88 1.81 -11.33
N ASP A 73 14.24 1.32 -10.26
CA ASP A 73 12.83 0.95 -10.29
C ASP A 73 11.94 2.13 -10.69
N THR A 74 12.14 3.29 -10.05
CA THR A 74 11.42 4.53 -10.37
C THR A 74 11.61 4.98 -11.82
N LEU A 75 12.86 5.05 -12.31
CA LEU A 75 13.16 5.49 -13.67
C LEU A 75 12.58 4.56 -14.74
N LEU A 76 12.66 3.24 -14.53
CA LEU A 76 12.12 2.25 -15.45
C LEU A 76 10.58 2.26 -15.43
N SER A 77 9.97 2.50 -14.28
CA SER A 77 8.52 2.70 -14.13
C SER A 77 8.07 3.93 -14.93
N ILE A 78 8.76 5.07 -14.79
CA ILE A 78 8.48 6.30 -15.55
C ILE A 78 8.61 6.05 -17.07
N GLN A 79 9.67 5.35 -17.51
CA GLN A 79 9.84 5.01 -18.92
C GLN A 79 8.68 4.13 -19.44
N GLY A 80 8.22 3.17 -18.64
CA GLY A 80 7.05 2.33 -18.94
C GLY A 80 5.77 3.17 -19.04
N ASN A 81 5.60 4.14 -18.15
CA ASN A 81 4.45 5.04 -18.12
C ASN A 81 4.39 5.94 -19.36
N ILE A 82 5.52 6.52 -19.80
CA ILE A 82 5.58 7.30 -21.05
C ILE A 82 5.04 6.49 -22.22
N LYS A 83 5.48 5.24 -22.40
CA LYS A 83 5.01 4.37 -23.48
C LYS A 83 3.50 4.11 -23.38
N ARG A 84 3.03 3.80 -22.16
CA ARG A 84 1.61 3.56 -21.89
C ARG A 84 0.75 4.80 -22.18
N ASP A 85 1.20 5.98 -21.73
CA ASP A 85 0.44 7.22 -21.88
C ASP A 85 0.38 7.64 -23.36
N LEU A 86 1.47 7.46 -24.13
CA LEU A 86 1.45 7.66 -25.57
C LEU A 86 0.48 6.70 -26.28
N VAL A 87 0.42 5.45 -25.88
CA VAL A 87 -0.58 4.48 -26.41
C VAL A 87 -1.99 4.92 -26.02
N ASN A 88 -2.19 5.40 -24.80
CA ASN A 88 -3.49 5.84 -24.29
C ASN A 88 -4.00 7.11 -25.01
N LEU A 89 -3.10 8.01 -25.49
CA LEU A 89 -3.47 9.16 -26.31
C LEU A 89 -4.19 8.77 -27.62
N HIS A 90 -3.98 7.54 -28.08
CA HIS A 90 -4.61 6.98 -29.28
C HIS A 90 -5.75 5.99 -29.00
N GLN A 91 -6.13 5.81 -27.72
CA GLN A 91 -7.25 4.96 -27.32
C GLN A 91 -8.50 5.81 -27.09
N ASP A 92 -9.64 5.36 -27.66
CA ASP A 92 -10.93 6.06 -27.57
C ASP A 92 -11.57 6.06 -26.17
N ARG A 93 -10.93 5.44 -25.16
CA ARG A 93 -11.48 5.30 -23.81
C ARG A 93 -10.60 5.91 -22.74
N PRO A 94 -11.13 6.88 -21.97
CA PRO A 94 -10.44 7.44 -20.80
C PRO A 94 -10.16 6.37 -19.75
N LYS A 95 -9.00 6.46 -19.07
CA LYS A 95 -8.60 5.52 -18.04
C LYS A 95 -8.48 6.20 -16.69
N LEU A 96 -8.97 5.54 -15.64
CA LEU A 96 -8.72 5.89 -14.24
C LEU A 96 -7.80 4.84 -13.61
N LEU A 97 -6.60 5.27 -13.20
CA LEU A 97 -5.61 4.43 -12.50
C LEU A 97 -5.61 4.80 -11.03
N ILE A 98 -6.17 3.93 -10.21
CA ILE A 98 -6.43 4.18 -8.79
C ILE A 98 -5.61 3.19 -7.95
N GLY A 99 -4.90 3.68 -6.94
CA GLY A 99 -4.36 2.86 -5.86
C GLY A 99 -5.16 3.08 -4.58
N ALA A 100 -5.52 2.03 -3.88
CA ALA A 100 -6.27 2.14 -2.65
C ALA A 100 -5.67 1.28 -1.54
N CYS A 101 -5.62 1.82 -0.32
CA CYS A 101 -5.23 1.00 0.83
C CYS A 101 -6.26 -0.10 1.09
N LYS A 102 -5.79 -1.24 1.59
CA LYS A 102 -6.60 -2.47 1.74
C LYS A 102 -7.95 -2.24 2.41
N SER A 103 -8.00 -1.47 3.49
CA SER A 103 -9.24 -1.24 4.22
C SER A 103 -10.33 -0.62 3.35
N VAL A 104 -10.05 0.49 2.68
CA VAL A 104 -11.06 1.17 1.86
C VAL A 104 -11.23 0.51 0.51
N GLY A 105 -10.16 -0.05 -0.05
CA GLY A 105 -10.16 -0.73 -1.36
C GLY A 105 -10.97 -2.02 -1.37
N GLU A 106 -10.97 -2.78 -0.27
CA GLU A 106 -11.70 -4.04 -0.17
C GLU A 106 -13.15 -3.85 0.27
N TYR A 107 -13.44 -2.87 1.16
CA TYR A 107 -14.74 -2.80 1.84
C TYR A 107 -15.64 -1.63 1.42
N ALA A 108 -15.11 -0.57 0.82
CA ALA A 108 -15.90 0.61 0.51
C ALA A 108 -15.89 0.98 -0.98
N LEU A 109 -14.72 1.06 -1.59
CA LEU A 109 -14.57 1.53 -2.97
C LEU A 109 -15.23 0.67 -4.05
N PRO A 110 -15.36 -0.67 -3.94
CA PRO A 110 -16.00 -1.45 -4.99
C PRO A 110 -17.40 -0.94 -5.34
N CYS A 111 -18.23 -0.61 -4.34
CA CYS A 111 -19.56 -0.04 -4.57
C CYS A 111 -19.50 1.35 -5.22
N SER A 112 -18.55 2.18 -4.80
CA SER A 112 -18.35 3.52 -5.37
C SER A 112 -17.90 3.44 -6.82
N ILE A 113 -16.96 2.56 -7.14
CA ILE A 113 -16.48 2.33 -8.51
C ILE A 113 -17.63 1.83 -9.39
N TYR A 114 -18.42 0.87 -8.89
CA TYR A 114 -19.59 0.39 -9.59
C TYR A 114 -20.58 1.52 -9.89
N THR A 115 -20.89 2.34 -8.89
CA THR A 115 -21.81 3.48 -9.05
C THR A 115 -21.25 4.51 -10.03
N PHE A 116 -19.98 4.85 -9.95
CA PHE A 116 -19.33 5.76 -10.89
C PHE A 116 -19.37 5.21 -12.32
N LYS A 117 -19.05 3.91 -12.50
CA LYS A 117 -19.08 3.25 -13.81
C LYS A 117 -20.46 3.18 -14.44
N GLN A 118 -21.54 3.14 -13.65
CA GLN A 118 -22.91 3.20 -14.17
C GLN A 118 -23.22 4.53 -14.89
N HIS A 119 -22.61 5.62 -14.43
CA HIS A 119 -22.82 6.96 -15.01
C HIS A 119 -21.78 7.29 -16.09
N HIS A 120 -20.60 6.63 -16.08
CA HIS A 120 -19.48 6.87 -16.98
C HIS A 120 -19.02 5.56 -17.62
N LYS A 121 -19.87 4.98 -18.48
CA LYS A 121 -19.66 3.66 -19.10
C LYS A 121 -18.44 3.58 -20.00
N GLU A 122 -18.05 4.71 -20.58
CA GLU A 122 -16.91 4.87 -21.47
C GLU A 122 -15.56 4.81 -20.74
N VAL A 123 -15.51 5.06 -19.42
CA VAL A 123 -14.26 5.11 -18.65
C VAL A 123 -13.80 3.71 -18.27
N ASP A 124 -12.57 3.37 -18.57
CA ASP A 124 -11.92 2.16 -18.08
C ASP A 124 -11.29 2.42 -16.71
N ILE A 125 -11.74 1.69 -15.68
CA ILE A 125 -11.28 1.88 -14.31
C ILE A 125 -10.41 0.69 -13.91
N HIS A 126 -9.19 0.99 -13.48
CA HIS A 126 -8.27 0.03 -12.89
C HIS A 126 -7.94 0.44 -11.46
N MET A 127 -8.21 -0.43 -10.50
CA MET A 127 -7.90 -0.20 -9.10
C MET A 127 -6.97 -1.29 -8.58
N GLU A 128 -5.85 -0.88 -8.02
CA GLU A 128 -4.95 -1.77 -7.26
C GLU A 128 -5.17 -1.60 -5.76
N VAL A 129 -5.28 -2.71 -5.04
CA VAL A 129 -5.41 -2.72 -3.58
C VAL A 129 -4.05 -3.06 -2.97
N LEU A 130 -3.50 -2.12 -2.19
CA LEU A 130 -2.13 -2.12 -1.72
C LEU A 130 -2.06 -1.69 -0.24
N ASN A 131 -0.85 -1.59 0.32
CA ASN A 131 -0.65 -0.86 1.57
C ASN A 131 -0.63 0.65 1.32
N SER A 132 -0.88 1.45 2.36
CA SER A 132 -0.89 2.91 2.20
C SER A 132 0.46 3.48 1.75
N THR A 133 1.58 2.89 2.17
CA THR A 133 2.93 3.27 1.73
C THR A 133 3.15 2.97 0.26
N ASP A 134 2.76 1.77 -0.19
CA ASP A 134 2.91 1.35 -1.58
C ASP A 134 2.02 2.19 -2.52
N VAL A 135 0.84 2.63 -2.04
CA VAL A 135 0.00 3.58 -2.78
C VAL A 135 0.72 4.92 -2.98
N VAL A 136 1.41 5.41 -1.94
CA VAL A 136 2.19 6.66 -2.03
C VAL A 136 3.36 6.49 -3.01
N GLU A 137 4.09 5.40 -2.96
CA GLU A 137 5.19 5.09 -3.87
C GLU A 137 4.70 5.03 -5.32
N LYS A 138 3.65 4.25 -5.60
CA LYS A 138 3.06 4.14 -6.95
C LYS A 138 2.47 5.45 -7.48
N LEU A 139 2.05 6.34 -6.59
CA LEU A 139 1.64 7.69 -6.98
C LEU A 139 2.85 8.52 -7.42
N MET A 140 3.96 8.44 -6.68
CA MET A 140 5.16 9.23 -6.97
C MET A 140 5.93 8.72 -8.19
N ASP A 141 5.91 7.42 -8.46
CA ASP A 141 6.51 6.81 -9.66
C ASP A 141 5.56 6.83 -10.88
N HIS A 142 4.46 7.57 -10.81
CA HIS A 142 3.48 7.76 -11.88
C HIS A 142 2.76 6.49 -12.35
N THR A 143 2.77 5.40 -11.58
CA THR A 143 2.04 4.16 -11.91
C THR A 143 0.54 4.33 -11.73
N ILE A 144 0.13 5.12 -10.74
CA ILE A 144 -1.26 5.53 -10.51
C ILE A 144 -1.37 7.06 -10.52
N ASN A 145 -2.57 7.57 -10.75
CA ASN A 145 -2.83 9.01 -10.76
C ASN A 145 -3.59 9.47 -9.52
N ILE A 146 -4.38 8.58 -8.93
CA ILE A 146 -5.18 8.83 -7.73
C ILE A 146 -4.86 7.75 -6.71
N GLY A 147 -4.54 8.17 -5.50
CA GLY A 147 -4.34 7.27 -4.36
C GLY A 147 -5.40 7.49 -3.28
N ILE A 148 -5.77 6.43 -2.54
CA ILE A 148 -6.61 6.53 -1.35
C ILE A 148 -5.92 5.81 -0.20
N VAL A 149 -5.59 6.58 0.86
CA VAL A 149 -4.75 6.13 1.97
C VAL A 149 -5.37 6.40 3.33
N GLN A 150 -4.90 5.71 4.37
CA GLN A 150 -5.43 5.77 5.74
C GLN A 150 -4.71 6.80 6.63
N PHE A 151 -3.72 7.50 6.11
CA PHE A 151 -3.01 8.57 6.81
C PHE A 151 -2.66 9.69 5.83
N ARG A 152 -2.33 10.86 6.36
CA ARG A 152 -1.83 11.98 5.57
C ARG A 152 -0.33 11.80 5.35
N PRO A 153 0.15 11.57 4.10
CA PRO A 153 1.58 11.50 3.81
C PRO A 153 2.29 12.79 4.17
N LYS A 154 3.51 12.67 4.69
CA LYS A 154 4.41 13.81 4.95
C LYS A 154 5.29 14.03 3.71
N ASN A 155 4.69 14.46 2.63
CA ASN A 155 5.39 14.76 1.39
C ASN A 155 4.76 16.00 0.76
N ASP A 156 5.57 17.04 0.52
CA ASP A 156 5.12 18.36 0.02
C ASP A 156 4.70 18.32 -1.45
N ASP A 157 5.07 17.27 -2.18
CA ASP A 157 4.69 17.03 -3.59
C ASP A 157 3.35 16.30 -3.73
N ILE A 158 2.69 15.98 -2.60
CA ILE A 158 1.40 15.30 -2.58
C ILE A 158 0.28 16.23 -2.11
N LEU A 159 -0.72 16.42 -2.95
CA LEU A 159 -2.00 17.00 -2.56
C LEU A 159 -2.82 15.96 -1.79
N THR A 160 -3.43 16.40 -0.69
CA THR A 160 -4.18 15.53 0.20
C THR A 160 -5.53 16.13 0.52
N LYS A 161 -6.63 15.43 0.22
CA LYS A 161 -7.99 15.84 0.59
C LYS A 161 -8.64 14.77 1.46
N PRO A 162 -9.28 15.10 2.60
CA PRO A 162 -9.99 14.13 3.42
C PRO A 162 -11.26 13.63 2.71
N ILE A 163 -11.57 12.33 2.85
CA ILE A 163 -12.77 11.71 2.26
C ILE A 163 -13.81 11.43 3.34
N VAL A 164 -13.44 10.58 4.31
CA VAL A 164 -14.33 10.07 5.35
C VAL A 164 -13.53 9.74 6.61
N SER A 165 -14.18 9.86 7.75
CA SER A 165 -13.63 9.40 9.03
C SER A 165 -14.12 7.98 9.31
N ASP A 166 -13.25 7.18 9.93
CA ASP A 166 -13.57 5.85 10.44
C ASP A 166 -12.93 5.67 11.83
N GLU A 167 -13.23 4.58 12.49
CA GLU A 167 -12.76 4.22 13.81
C GLU A 167 -12.05 2.87 13.76
N LEU A 168 -10.88 2.75 14.39
CA LEU A 168 -10.28 1.46 14.66
C LEU A 168 -10.89 0.87 15.92
N LEU A 169 -11.50 -0.29 15.76
CA LEU A 169 -12.12 -1.05 16.83
C LEU A 169 -11.20 -2.18 17.25
N LEU A 170 -11.00 -2.38 18.55
CA LEU A 170 -10.51 -3.63 19.06
C LEU A 170 -11.65 -4.64 19.02
N VAL A 171 -11.47 -5.72 18.27
CA VAL A 171 -12.50 -6.76 18.08
C VAL A 171 -11.97 -8.13 18.45
N GLY A 172 -12.86 -8.97 18.96
CA GLY A 172 -12.64 -10.37 19.25
C GLY A 172 -13.83 -11.20 18.79
N ARG A 173 -13.70 -12.52 18.81
CA ARG A 173 -14.82 -13.42 18.58
C ARG A 173 -15.94 -13.15 19.60
N SER A 174 -17.17 -13.15 19.14
CA SER A 174 -18.32 -13.13 20.04
C SER A 174 -18.66 -14.56 20.48
N ASP A 175 -18.59 -14.81 21.76
CA ASP A 175 -19.09 -16.03 22.37
C ASP A 175 -20.46 -15.73 22.98
N SER A 176 -21.51 -15.93 22.17
CA SER A 176 -22.90 -15.64 22.56
C SER A 176 -23.36 -16.43 23.79
N ASP A 177 -22.70 -17.54 24.11
CA ASP A 177 -23.10 -18.46 25.16
C ASP A 177 -22.27 -18.33 26.48
N ASN A 178 -21.28 -17.40 26.50
CA ASN A 178 -20.43 -17.23 27.67
C ASN A 178 -20.59 -15.85 28.30
N GLU A 179 -21.05 -15.78 29.55
CA GLU A 179 -21.03 -14.57 30.39
C GLU A 179 -19.61 -14.00 30.62
N THR A 180 -18.57 -14.74 30.21
CA THR A 180 -17.16 -14.36 30.30
C THR A 180 -16.60 -13.60 29.08
N SER A 181 -17.46 -13.17 28.14
CA SER A 181 -16.96 -12.43 26.99
C SER A 181 -16.37 -11.08 27.41
N ILE A 182 -15.10 -10.85 27.08
CA ILE A 182 -14.38 -9.59 27.38
C ILE A 182 -15.01 -8.47 26.55
N LYS A 183 -15.74 -7.56 27.21
CA LYS A 183 -16.40 -6.41 26.54
C LYS A 183 -15.67 -5.10 26.80
N ARG A 184 -14.88 -5.01 27.86
CA ARG A 184 -14.16 -3.81 28.26
C ARG A 184 -12.86 -4.19 28.96
N ILE A 185 -11.80 -3.46 28.67
CA ILE A 185 -10.47 -3.65 29.25
C ILE A 185 -9.81 -2.31 29.53
N SER A 186 -8.95 -2.29 30.53
CA SER A 186 -8.04 -1.20 30.81
C SER A 186 -6.84 -1.21 29.84
N MET A 187 -6.09 -0.11 29.80
CA MET A 187 -4.81 -0.05 29.08
C MET A 187 -3.77 -1.05 29.58
N GLY A 188 -3.82 -1.41 30.86
CA GLY A 188 -2.95 -2.45 31.44
C GLY A 188 -3.30 -3.85 30.93
N GLU A 189 -4.58 -4.18 30.86
CA GLU A 189 -5.05 -5.47 30.36
C GLU A 189 -4.83 -5.64 28.86
N LEU A 190 -4.81 -4.53 28.09
CA LEU A 190 -4.48 -4.55 26.68
C LEU A 190 -3.11 -5.18 26.40
N LYS A 191 -2.15 -5.05 27.32
CA LYS A 191 -0.82 -5.67 27.22
C LYS A 191 -0.83 -7.19 27.35
N LEU A 192 -1.88 -7.73 27.95
CA LEU A 192 -1.95 -9.15 28.31
C LEU A 192 -2.72 -9.99 27.29
N ILE A 193 -3.68 -9.39 26.58
CA ILE A 193 -4.49 -10.11 25.61
C ILE A 193 -3.70 -10.45 24.34
N PRO A 194 -3.92 -11.64 23.74
CA PRO A 194 -3.25 -12.03 22.50
C PRO A 194 -3.71 -11.18 21.33
N LEU A 195 -2.82 -10.44 20.71
CA LEU A 195 -3.10 -9.56 19.59
C LEU A 195 -2.54 -10.10 18.28
N ILE A 196 -3.34 -9.97 17.23
CA ILE A 196 -2.95 -10.16 15.84
C ILE A 196 -2.99 -8.78 15.20
N LEU A 197 -1.87 -8.28 14.69
CA LEU A 197 -1.81 -6.94 14.13
C LEU A 197 -1.69 -6.96 12.60
N ARG A 198 -1.83 -5.80 12.02
CA ARG A 198 -1.41 -5.55 10.65
C ARG A 198 0.09 -5.33 10.60
N GLU A 199 0.68 -5.61 9.46
CA GLU A 199 2.09 -5.40 9.17
C GLU A 199 2.51 -3.92 9.34
N HIS A 200 3.81 -3.69 9.61
CA HIS A 200 4.36 -2.37 9.95
C HIS A 200 4.14 -1.27 8.90
N ASN A 201 4.08 -1.61 7.61
CA ASN A 201 3.85 -0.65 6.52
C ASN A 201 2.35 -0.41 6.21
N SER A 202 1.44 -0.93 7.02
CA SER A 202 0.01 -0.68 6.85
C SER A 202 -0.44 0.63 7.48
N GLY A 203 -1.44 1.28 6.86
CA GLY A 203 -2.07 2.45 7.43
C GLY A 203 -2.73 2.19 8.79
N THR A 204 -3.27 0.99 9.00
CA THR A 204 -3.86 0.57 10.29
C THR A 204 -2.80 0.51 11.39
N PHE A 205 -1.64 -0.08 11.11
CA PHE A 205 -0.52 -0.10 12.05
C PHE A 205 -0.08 1.31 12.42
N TYR A 206 0.12 2.18 11.43
CA TYR A 206 0.50 3.58 11.66
C TYR A 206 -0.51 4.31 12.58
N VAL A 207 -1.81 4.13 12.37
CA VAL A 207 -2.85 4.79 13.15
C VAL A 207 -2.86 4.29 14.60
N ILE A 208 -2.78 2.97 14.81
CA ILE A 208 -2.79 2.41 16.17
C ILE A 208 -1.51 2.74 16.93
N GLU A 209 -0.34 2.65 16.29
CA GLU A 209 0.94 3.04 16.90
C GLU A 209 0.90 4.48 17.40
N LYS A 210 0.43 5.41 16.55
CA LYS A 210 0.28 6.81 16.92
C LYS A 210 -0.68 7.02 18.10
N ALA A 211 -1.79 6.30 18.11
CA ALA A 211 -2.78 6.39 19.20
C ALA A 211 -2.21 5.86 20.52
N LEU A 212 -1.53 4.72 20.50
CA LEU A 212 -0.87 4.14 21.67
C LEU A 212 0.24 5.05 22.22
N LYS A 213 1.11 5.57 21.34
CA LYS A 213 2.17 6.52 21.71
C LYS A 213 1.62 7.78 22.41
N SER A 214 0.45 8.27 22.01
CA SER A 214 -0.20 9.42 22.66
C SER A 214 -0.65 9.13 24.11
N LYS A 215 -0.73 7.87 24.50
CA LYS A 215 -1.07 7.36 25.83
C LYS A 215 0.13 6.82 26.60
N GLY A 216 1.34 6.99 26.07
CA GLY A 216 2.58 6.49 26.69
C GLY A 216 2.77 4.97 26.57
N LEU A 217 2.12 4.35 25.56
CA LEU A 217 2.22 2.92 25.28
C LEU A 217 2.88 2.71 23.92
N HIS A 218 3.70 1.67 23.81
CA HIS A 218 4.35 1.27 22.56
C HIS A 218 3.84 -0.09 22.09
N ILE A 219 3.98 -0.38 20.81
CA ILE A 219 3.56 -1.67 20.22
C ILE A 219 4.33 -2.83 20.87
N GLU A 220 5.59 -2.60 21.21
CA GLU A 220 6.48 -3.57 21.87
C GLU A 220 6.03 -3.93 23.29
N ASP A 221 5.19 -3.10 23.92
CA ASP A 221 4.58 -3.40 25.22
C ASP A 221 3.43 -4.39 25.15
N LEU A 222 2.91 -4.66 23.94
CA LEU A 222 1.73 -5.49 23.71
C LEU A 222 2.10 -6.96 23.48
N ASN A 223 1.20 -7.87 23.82
CA ASN A 223 1.32 -9.28 23.52
C ASN A 223 0.92 -9.58 22.07
N VAL A 224 1.77 -9.18 21.11
CA VAL A 224 1.56 -9.44 19.68
C VAL A 224 2.02 -10.85 19.35
N ILE A 225 1.08 -11.72 18.95
CA ILE A 225 1.37 -13.13 18.63
C ILE A 225 1.99 -13.25 17.24
N TYR A 226 1.43 -12.54 16.26
CA TYR A 226 1.94 -12.42 14.88
C TYR A 226 1.26 -11.25 14.17
N ASP A 227 1.80 -10.90 13.00
CA ASP A 227 1.20 -9.92 12.09
C ASP A 227 0.79 -10.57 10.76
N LEU A 228 -0.21 -9.97 10.11
CA LEU A 228 -0.71 -10.38 8.82
C LEU A 228 -0.94 -9.16 7.91
N ASN A 229 -0.69 -9.36 6.62
CA ASN A 229 -0.85 -8.29 5.64
C ASN A 229 -2.26 -8.20 5.01
N SER A 230 -3.22 -8.99 5.48
CA SER A 230 -4.60 -9.03 4.98
C SER A 230 -5.61 -8.83 6.12
N PRO A 231 -6.50 -7.81 6.03
CA PRO A 231 -7.61 -7.65 6.98
C PRO A 231 -8.52 -8.89 7.04
N GLU A 232 -8.77 -9.54 5.89
CA GLU A 232 -9.59 -10.76 5.83
C GLU A 232 -8.92 -11.95 6.55
N ALA A 233 -7.60 -12.12 6.40
CA ALA A 233 -6.88 -13.16 7.11
C ALA A 233 -6.92 -12.93 8.63
N ILE A 234 -6.82 -11.68 9.08
CA ILE A 234 -6.98 -11.30 10.49
C ILE A 234 -8.41 -11.63 10.97
N LYS A 235 -9.45 -11.22 10.23
CA LYS A 235 -10.84 -11.54 10.59
C LYS A 235 -11.05 -13.04 10.72
N SER A 236 -10.55 -13.83 9.79
CA SER A 236 -10.63 -15.30 9.83
C SER A 236 -9.97 -15.87 11.10
N SER A 237 -8.80 -15.34 11.48
CA SER A 237 -8.11 -15.73 12.70
C SER A 237 -8.91 -15.41 13.96
N ILE A 238 -9.49 -14.20 14.03
CA ILE A 238 -10.31 -13.77 15.18
C ILE A 238 -11.59 -14.63 15.28
N LEU A 239 -12.28 -14.84 14.16
CA LEU A 239 -13.49 -15.68 14.11
C LEU A 239 -13.22 -17.13 14.57
N SER A 240 -11.99 -17.61 14.39
CA SER A 240 -11.53 -18.91 14.88
C SER A 240 -11.11 -18.88 16.37
N GLY A 241 -11.29 -17.76 17.07
CA GLY A 241 -10.96 -17.62 18.49
C GLY A 241 -9.46 -17.50 18.79
N LYS A 242 -8.65 -17.02 17.82
CA LYS A 242 -7.18 -16.98 17.95
C LYS A 242 -6.64 -15.67 18.53
N GLY A 243 -7.49 -14.79 19.06
CA GLY A 243 -7.07 -13.54 19.70
C GLY A 243 -7.94 -12.35 19.30
N PHE A 244 -7.37 -11.16 19.45
CA PHE A 244 -8.02 -9.89 19.20
C PHE A 244 -7.23 -9.08 18.16
N SER A 245 -7.87 -8.13 17.50
CA SER A 245 -7.17 -7.22 16.59
C SER A 245 -7.84 -5.85 16.50
N PHE A 246 -7.05 -4.87 16.09
CA PHE A 246 -7.55 -3.55 15.71
C PHE A 246 -7.90 -3.53 14.22
N LEU A 247 -9.17 -3.37 13.90
CA LEU A 247 -9.66 -3.29 12.53
C LEU A 247 -10.55 -2.06 12.33
N PRO A 248 -10.56 -1.45 11.14
CA PRO A 248 -11.51 -0.40 10.79
C PRO A 248 -12.95 -0.89 10.94
N ARG A 249 -13.83 -0.02 11.42
CA ARG A 249 -15.26 -0.35 11.59
C ARG A 249 -15.86 -0.87 10.28
N MET A 250 -15.55 -0.22 9.16
CA MET A 250 -16.07 -0.66 7.85
C MET A 250 -15.66 -2.09 7.48
N ALA A 251 -14.53 -2.58 7.96
CA ALA A 251 -14.04 -3.93 7.67
C ALA A 251 -14.74 -5.02 8.49
N VAL A 252 -15.38 -4.68 9.61
CA VAL A 252 -15.98 -5.64 10.55
C VAL A 252 -17.47 -5.42 10.78
N GLU A 253 -18.07 -4.44 10.12
CA GLU A 253 -19.46 -4.05 10.34
C GLU A 253 -20.46 -5.19 10.11
N GLN A 254 -20.22 -6.01 9.09
CA GLN A 254 -21.08 -7.15 8.79
C GLN A 254 -21.02 -8.23 9.86
N GLU A 255 -19.81 -8.54 10.33
CA GLU A 255 -19.58 -9.55 11.39
C GLU A 255 -20.14 -9.08 12.74
N LEU A 256 -20.04 -7.78 13.02
CA LEU A 256 -20.65 -7.18 14.22
C LEU A 256 -22.18 -7.24 14.14
N LYS A 257 -22.79 -6.93 12.98
CA LYS A 257 -24.26 -7.04 12.78
C LYS A 257 -24.76 -8.48 12.87
N LYS A 258 -23.95 -9.45 12.42
CA LYS A 258 -24.27 -10.89 12.53
C LYS A 258 -24.03 -11.45 13.92
N GLY A 259 -23.38 -10.71 14.81
CA GLY A 259 -23.00 -11.17 16.16
C GLY A 259 -21.83 -12.16 16.21
N ASN A 260 -21.08 -12.32 15.11
CA ASN A 260 -19.92 -13.20 15.05
C ASN A 260 -18.68 -12.59 15.71
N LEU A 261 -18.57 -11.25 15.67
CA LEU A 261 -17.56 -10.47 16.35
C LEU A 261 -18.19 -9.56 17.39
N GLN A 262 -17.41 -9.21 18.39
CA GLN A 262 -17.77 -8.21 19.40
C GLN A 262 -16.69 -7.13 19.49
N ILE A 263 -17.12 -5.93 19.87
CA ILE A 263 -16.21 -4.82 20.17
C ILE A 263 -15.72 -4.96 21.61
N VAL A 264 -14.42 -4.84 21.82
CA VAL A 264 -13.81 -4.71 23.13
C VAL A 264 -13.48 -3.24 23.36
N GLN A 265 -14.18 -2.60 24.28
CA GLN A 265 -13.89 -1.22 24.65
C GLN A 265 -12.60 -1.14 25.45
N ILE A 266 -11.75 -0.16 25.14
CA ILE A 266 -10.54 0.11 25.91
C ILE A 266 -10.76 1.41 26.66
N ASP A 267 -10.47 1.41 27.97
CA ASP A 267 -10.59 2.61 28.79
C ASP A 267 -9.64 3.70 28.27
N ASP A 268 -10.18 4.91 28.13
CA ASP A 268 -9.43 6.11 27.71
C ASP A 268 -8.76 6.02 26.31
N LEU A 269 -9.08 5.01 25.49
CA LEU A 269 -8.57 4.90 24.13
C LEU A 269 -9.71 4.77 23.12
N LYS A 270 -9.88 5.82 22.34
CA LYS A 270 -10.72 5.83 21.14
C LYS A 270 -9.86 6.22 19.94
N VAL A 271 -9.81 5.38 18.93
CA VAL A 271 -8.92 5.55 17.79
C VAL A 271 -9.72 5.93 16.55
N CYS A 272 -9.83 7.23 16.30
CA CYS A 272 -10.47 7.76 15.09
C CYS A 272 -9.40 8.21 14.09
N PHE A 273 -9.66 8.00 12.82
CA PHE A 273 -8.77 8.40 11.72
C PHE A 273 -9.58 8.83 10.49
N LYS A 274 -8.87 9.33 9.47
CA LYS A 274 -9.49 9.73 8.21
C LYS A 274 -8.83 8.99 7.05
N TYR A 275 -9.63 8.66 6.04
CA TYR A 275 -9.12 8.32 4.73
C TYR A 275 -8.90 9.60 3.92
N TYR A 276 -7.87 9.57 3.10
CA TYR A 276 -7.48 10.70 2.27
C TYR A 276 -7.36 10.25 0.83
N ILE A 277 -7.87 11.06 -0.08
CA ILE A 277 -7.50 10.98 -1.48
C ILE A 277 -6.23 11.79 -1.69
N ILE A 278 -5.30 11.22 -2.42
CA ILE A 278 -3.99 11.81 -2.69
C ILE A 278 -3.69 11.82 -4.18
N SER A 279 -2.97 12.85 -4.61
CA SER A 279 -2.49 13.02 -5.98
C SER A 279 -1.21 13.83 -5.99
N ARG A 280 -0.46 13.80 -7.09
CA ARG A 280 0.72 14.65 -7.24
C ARG A 280 0.33 16.13 -7.34
N LYS A 281 1.11 17.03 -6.75
CA LYS A 281 0.83 18.47 -6.65
C LYS A 281 0.77 19.17 -8.02
N ASN A 282 1.64 18.79 -8.95
CA ASN A 282 1.74 19.41 -10.26
C ASN A 282 1.10 18.54 -11.36
N TYR A 283 0.15 17.67 -10.98
CA TYR A 283 -0.57 16.82 -11.92
C TYR A 283 -1.87 17.50 -12.35
N GLU A 284 -2.03 17.68 -13.65
CA GLU A 284 -3.29 18.14 -14.25
C GLU A 284 -4.21 16.95 -14.46
N TYR A 285 -5.34 16.94 -13.74
CA TYR A 285 -6.32 15.88 -13.87
C TYR A 285 -7.00 15.92 -15.23
N THR A 286 -7.24 14.76 -15.78
CA THR A 286 -8.24 14.61 -16.85
C THR A 286 -9.65 14.91 -16.30
N GLU A 287 -10.60 15.20 -17.17
CA GLU A 287 -11.98 15.47 -16.81
C GLU A 287 -12.57 14.36 -15.93
N TYR A 288 -12.36 13.09 -16.30
CA TYR A 288 -12.88 11.95 -15.55
C TYR A 288 -12.18 11.69 -14.22
N GLU A 289 -10.90 12.01 -14.12
CA GLU A 289 -10.20 11.97 -12.83
C GLU A 289 -10.74 13.01 -11.86
N GLN A 290 -10.98 14.23 -12.33
CA GLN A 290 -11.60 15.28 -11.53
C GLN A 290 -13.03 14.88 -11.11
N MET A 291 -13.84 14.37 -12.04
CA MET A 291 -15.20 13.88 -11.75
C MET A 291 -15.18 12.76 -10.70
N PHE A 292 -14.23 11.81 -10.79
CA PHE A 292 -14.09 10.74 -9.82
C PHE A 292 -13.68 11.27 -8.44
N ILE A 293 -12.72 12.20 -8.38
CA ILE A 293 -12.31 12.85 -7.13
C ILE A 293 -13.50 13.54 -6.46
N ASP A 294 -14.25 14.33 -7.20
CA ASP A 294 -15.42 15.07 -6.70
C ASP A 294 -16.53 14.12 -6.24
N PHE A 295 -16.76 13.04 -6.98
CA PHE A 295 -17.69 11.98 -6.61
C PHE A 295 -17.28 11.31 -5.29
N ILE A 296 -16.02 10.89 -5.13
CA ILE A 296 -15.53 10.21 -3.92
C ILE A 296 -15.57 11.12 -2.68
N ILE A 297 -15.33 12.42 -2.84
CA ILE A 297 -15.41 13.38 -1.73
C ILE A 297 -16.88 13.69 -1.36
N SER A 298 -17.79 13.59 -2.31
CA SER A 298 -19.22 13.90 -2.09
C SER A 298 -19.91 12.90 -1.17
N SER A 299 -21.08 13.27 -0.67
CA SER A 299 -21.97 12.35 0.07
C SER A 299 -22.58 11.24 -0.80
N LYS A 300 -22.51 11.38 -2.14
CA LYS A 300 -23.08 10.44 -3.12
C LYS A 300 -22.13 9.26 -3.46
N ARG A 301 -20.94 9.21 -2.86
CA ARG A 301 -19.89 8.22 -3.17
C ARG A 301 -20.30 6.74 -3.06
N GLY A 302 -21.40 6.43 -2.34
CA GLY A 302 -21.97 5.08 -2.29
C GLY A 302 -20.99 4.02 -1.76
N PHE A 303 -20.34 4.28 -0.61
CA PHE A 303 -19.55 3.26 0.09
C PHE A 303 -20.43 2.07 0.47
N CYS A 304 -19.88 0.86 0.38
CA CYS A 304 -20.62 -0.37 0.69
C CYS A 304 -21.08 -0.46 2.16
#